data_a30e88ba5d568b2cec359125b961b882
#
_entry.id   a30e88ba5d568b2cec359125b961b882
#
_cell.length_a   1.000
_cell.length_b   1.000
_cell.length_c   1.000
_cell.angle_alpha   90.00
_cell.angle_beta   90.00
_cell.angle_gamma   90.00
#
_symmetry.space_group_name_H-M   'P 1'
#
loop_
_entity.id
_entity.type
_entity.pdbx_description
1 polymer ?
#
loop_
_entity_poly.entity_id
_entity_poly.type
_entity_poly.pdbx_seq_one_letter_code
_entity_poly.pdbx_strand_id
1 'polypeptide(L)'
;LRLGMNMSTLTLERLNAASRAEFVALLDGTYEHSPWIADAAFDARPFASLAALKHALVRAVRTAGRDAQLGLIRAHPELAGKAMVAKALTAESSNEQGRAGLTACTPEEFARIGELNAAYNAKFGFPFILAVRGPRGTGLDRHQIIAAFERRAGNHPDFEFAEALRNIDRIAEIRLDDKFGASPAQGNLVWDWAESLARFSEPGYAERGELTVTYLSDAHRAVAAQLAGWMREDCGFDEVTIDAVGNVVGIYHGSDRAAPRLLTGSHYDTVRNGGKYDG
;
A
#
# COMPACT_ATOMS: atom_id res chain seq x y z
N LEU A 1 14.24 1.03 35.37
CA LEU A 1 14.43 -0.25 34.64
C LEU A 1 13.22 -0.50 33.75
N ARG A 2 13.32 -0.17 32.44
CA ARG A 2 12.34 -0.62 31.41
C ARG A 2 12.75 -2.04 31.02
N LEU A 3 12.01 -3.02 31.48
CA LEU A 3 12.03 -4.35 30.89
C LEU A 3 11.45 -4.23 29.47
N GLY A 4 12.35 -4.11 28.47
CA GLY A 4 12.01 -4.30 27.08
C GLY A 4 11.58 -5.76 26.91
N MET A 5 10.29 -6.01 26.71
CA MET A 5 9.83 -7.27 26.16
C MET A 5 10.44 -7.38 24.75
N ASN A 6 11.48 -8.19 24.66
CA ASN A 6 12.06 -8.62 23.40
C ASN A 6 11.03 -9.52 22.73
N MET A 7 10.10 -8.93 21.97
CA MET A 7 9.21 -9.71 21.12
C MET A 7 10.12 -10.35 20.06
N SER A 8 10.41 -11.64 20.25
CA SER A 8 11.20 -12.39 19.29
C SER A 8 10.51 -12.28 17.92
N THR A 9 11.21 -11.72 16.97
CA THR A 9 10.77 -11.61 15.57
C THR A 9 10.32 -12.98 15.08
N LEU A 10 9.17 -13.06 14.42
CA LEU A 10 8.66 -14.29 13.85
C LEU A 10 9.59 -14.74 12.71
N THR A 11 9.89 -16.03 12.64
CA THR A 11 10.70 -16.61 11.56
C THR A 11 9.89 -17.61 10.74
N LEU A 12 10.28 -17.78 9.47
CA LEU A 12 9.63 -18.79 8.60
C LEU A 12 9.83 -20.22 9.11
N GLU A 13 10.99 -20.52 9.71
CA GLU A 13 11.26 -21.83 10.31
C GLU A 13 10.25 -22.14 11.42
N ARG A 14 10.06 -21.19 12.35
CA ARG A 14 9.08 -21.34 13.43
C ARG A 14 7.67 -21.49 12.87
N LEU A 15 7.31 -20.71 11.86
CA LEU A 15 5.99 -20.75 11.25
C LEU A 15 5.75 -22.07 10.51
N ASN A 16 6.75 -22.56 9.77
CA ASN A 16 6.68 -23.82 9.04
C ASN A 16 6.60 -25.05 9.96
N ALA A 17 7.24 -25.00 11.15
CA ALA A 17 7.22 -26.07 12.14
C ALA A 17 5.97 -26.06 13.06
N ALA A 18 5.18 -24.98 13.05
CA ALA A 18 4.04 -24.81 13.93
C ALA A 18 2.91 -25.81 13.64
N SER A 19 2.18 -26.22 14.65
CA SER A 19 0.88 -26.87 14.49
C SER A 19 -0.14 -25.91 13.85
N ARG A 20 -1.26 -26.41 13.34
CA ARG A 20 -2.29 -25.56 12.71
C ARG A 20 -2.78 -24.47 13.67
N ALA A 21 -3.06 -24.83 14.92
CA ALA A 21 -3.52 -23.87 15.91
C ALA A 21 -2.46 -22.80 16.24
N GLU A 22 -1.20 -23.19 16.38
CA GLU A 22 -0.09 -22.28 16.61
C GLU A 22 0.17 -21.39 15.39
N PHE A 23 0.07 -21.93 14.17
CA PHE A 23 0.20 -21.18 12.94
C PHE A 23 -0.83 -20.04 12.86
N VAL A 24 -2.10 -20.34 13.14
CA VAL A 24 -3.17 -19.35 13.18
C VAL A 24 -2.90 -18.30 14.25
N ALA A 25 -2.48 -18.72 15.44
CA ALA A 25 -2.16 -17.80 16.54
C ALA A 25 -0.94 -16.91 16.25
N LEU A 26 0.10 -17.42 15.59
CA LEU A 26 1.28 -16.64 15.20
C LEU A 26 0.95 -15.55 14.18
N LEU A 27 -0.04 -15.80 13.32
CA LEU A 27 -0.51 -14.86 12.30
C LEU A 27 -1.71 -14.02 12.75
N ASP A 28 -2.14 -14.16 14.02
CA ASP A 28 -3.23 -13.32 14.55
C ASP A 28 -2.92 -11.84 14.41
N GLY A 29 -3.98 -11.04 14.16
CA GLY A 29 -3.85 -9.61 13.88
C GLY A 29 -3.33 -9.25 12.47
N THR A 30 -2.95 -10.24 11.63
CA THR A 30 -2.57 -9.97 10.23
C THR A 30 -3.77 -9.50 9.42
N TYR A 31 -4.87 -10.23 9.48
CA TYR A 31 -6.18 -9.84 8.93
C TYR A 31 -7.17 -9.61 10.07
N GLU A 32 -7.87 -8.49 10.04
CA GLU A 32 -8.77 -8.06 11.12
C GLU A 32 -9.85 -9.11 11.38
N HIS A 33 -9.92 -9.64 12.59
CA HIS A 33 -10.90 -10.63 13.04
C HIS A 33 -11.17 -11.80 12.07
N SER A 34 -10.16 -12.19 11.28
CA SER A 34 -10.32 -13.17 10.21
C SER A 34 -9.29 -14.30 10.24
N PRO A 35 -9.25 -15.09 11.33
CA PRO A 35 -8.28 -16.19 11.50
C PRO A 35 -8.41 -17.28 10.44
N TRP A 36 -9.57 -17.39 9.79
CA TRP A 36 -9.85 -18.35 8.72
C TRP A 36 -8.90 -18.22 7.53
N ILE A 37 -8.32 -17.03 7.29
CA ILE A 37 -7.37 -16.78 6.20
C ILE A 37 -6.05 -17.49 6.49
N ALA A 38 -5.54 -17.38 7.71
CA ALA A 38 -4.37 -18.11 8.15
C ALA A 38 -4.63 -19.63 8.14
N ASP A 39 -5.79 -20.07 8.61
CA ASP A 39 -6.18 -21.49 8.59
C ASP A 39 -6.20 -22.05 7.14
N ALA A 40 -6.77 -21.33 6.19
CA ALA A 40 -6.80 -21.72 4.79
C ALA A 40 -5.39 -21.75 4.13
N ALA A 41 -4.48 -20.89 4.57
CA ALA A 41 -3.11 -20.86 4.05
C ALA A 41 -2.20 -21.96 4.65
N PHE A 42 -2.60 -22.62 5.73
CA PHE A 42 -1.79 -23.60 6.47
C PHE A 42 -1.28 -24.75 5.61
N ASP A 43 -2.11 -25.27 4.70
CA ASP A 43 -1.78 -26.44 3.87
C ASP A 43 -0.84 -26.10 2.69
N ALA A 44 -0.55 -24.82 2.47
CA ALA A 44 0.41 -24.37 1.45
C ALA A 44 1.88 -24.41 1.93
N ARG A 45 2.14 -24.86 3.18
CA ARG A 45 3.48 -24.98 3.74
C ARG A 45 4.25 -26.14 3.12
N PRO A 46 5.60 -26.17 3.17
CA PRO A 46 6.46 -25.14 3.78
C PRO A 46 6.61 -23.90 2.89
N PHE A 47 6.66 -22.70 3.52
CA PHE A 47 6.94 -21.44 2.81
C PHE A 47 8.44 -21.25 2.68
N ALA A 48 8.92 -21.14 1.43
CA ALA A 48 10.33 -20.89 1.13
C ALA A 48 10.74 -19.42 1.35
N SER A 49 9.78 -18.49 1.39
CA SER A 49 10.02 -17.07 1.56
C SER A 49 8.80 -16.37 2.18
N LEU A 50 9.02 -15.16 2.73
CA LEU A 50 7.92 -14.32 3.20
C LEU A 50 6.95 -13.97 2.05
N ALA A 51 7.47 -13.81 0.83
CA ALA A 51 6.64 -13.60 -0.35
C ALA A 51 5.71 -14.78 -0.64
N ALA A 52 6.17 -16.01 -0.46
CA ALA A 52 5.34 -17.22 -0.61
C ALA A 52 4.21 -17.26 0.43
N LEU A 53 4.49 -16.89 1.69
CA LEU A 53 3.47 -16.77 2.73
C LEU A 53 2.44 -15.70 2.38
N LYS A 54 2.89 -14.50 2.01
CA LYS A 54 2.01 -13.39 1.59
C LYS A 54 1.10 -13.81 0.44
N HIS A 55 1.67 -14.48 -0.57
CA HIS A 55 0.91 -15.00 -1.71
C HIS A 55 -0.17 -16.00 -1.28
N ALA A 56 0.15 -16.94 -0.39
CA ALA A 56 -0.80 -17.93 0.11
C ALA A 56 -1.98 -17.28 0.85
N LEU A 57 -1.72 -16.28 1.69
CA LEU A 57 -2.74 -15.53 2.42
C LEU A 57 -3.65 -14.72 1.47
N VAL A 58 -3.07 -13.98 0.52
CA VAL A 58 -3.83 -13.24 -0.50
C VAL A 58 -4.66 -14.20 -1.36
N ARG A 59 -4.10 -15.35 -1.72
CA ARG A 59 -4.82 -16.39 -2.46
C ARG A 59 -6.02 -16.91 -1.67
N ALA A 60 -5.88 -17.15 -0.37
CA ALA A 60 -7.00 -17.56 0.50
C ALA A 60 -8.15 -16.54 0.46
N VAL A 61 -7.85 -15.24 0.53
CA VAL A 61 -8.85 -14.17 0.38
C VAL A 61 -9.50 -14.19 -1.00
N ARG A 62 -8.70 -14.26 -2.07
CA ARG A 62 -9.20 -14.15 -3.45
C ARG A 62 -10.01 -15.36 -3.89
N THR A 63 -9.72 -16.56 -3.37
CA THR A 63 -10.46 -17.77 -3.69
C THR A 63 -11.69 -17.99 -2.79
N ALA A 64 -11.82 -17.23 -1.71
CA ALA A 64 -13.01 -17.23 -0.89
C ALA A 64 -14.20 -16.64 -1.67
N GLY A 65 -15.40 -17.16 -1.44
CA GLY A 65 -16.60 -16.60 -2.04
C GLY A 65 -16.87 -15.14 -1.62
N ARG A 66 -17.68 -14.42 -2.41
CA ARG A 66 -17.98 -13.00 -2.20
C ARG A 66 -18.48 -12.69 -0.79
N ASP A 67 -19.26 -13.58 -0.18
CA ASP A 67 -19.78 -13.40 1.18
C ASP A 67 -18.67 -13.40 2.24
N ALA A 68 -17.70 -14.29 2.11
CA ALA A 68 -16.54 -14.34 3.00
C ALA A 68 -15.66 -13.09 2.83
N GLN A 69 -15.45 -12.65 1.59
CA GLN A 69 -14.73 -11.40 1.28
C GLN A 69 -15.45 -10.17 1.84
N LEU A 70 -16.77 -10.11 1.72
CA LEU A 70 -17.58 -9.04 2.29
C LEU A 70 -17.54 -9.06 3.82
N GLY A 71 -17.55 -10.25 4.43
CA GLY A 71 -17.34 -10.44 5.86
C GLY A 71 -16.00 -9.89 6.32
N LEU A 72 -14.93 -10.17 5.57
CA LEU A 72 -13.60 -9.64 5.83
C LEU A 72 -13.55 -8.11 5.76
N ILE A 73 -14.15 -7.50 4.73
CA ILE A 73 -14.21 -6.04 4.61
C ILE A 73 -14.97 -5.44 5.81
N ARG A 74 -16.10 -6.03 6.19
CA ARG A 74 -16.94 -5.56 7.30
C ARG A 74 -16.31 -5.77 8.69
N ALA A 75 -15.34 -6.66 8.81
CA ALA A 75 -14.58 -6.87 10.05
C ALA A 75 -13.63 -5.71 10.36
N HIS A 76 -13.27 -4.90 9.35
CA HIS A 76 -12.38 -3.75 9.54
C HIS A 76 -13.12 -2.56 10.14
N PRO A 77 -12.50 -1.85 11.11
CA PRO A 77 -13.10 -0.66 11.70
C PRO A 77 -13.07 0.51 10.73
N GLU A 78 -14.07 1.37 10.83
CA GLU A 78 -14.09 2.66 10.12
C GLU A 78 -12.92 3.55 10.55
N LEU A 79 -12.36 4.31 9.61
CA LEU A 79 -11.37 5.33 9.92
C LEU A 79 -12.03 6.47 10.72
N ALA A 80 -11.41 6.89 11.82
CA ALA A 80 -11.94 7.88 12.75
C ALA A 80 -13.39 7.59 13.19
N GLY A 81 -13.81 6.33 13.16
CA GLY A 81 -15.16 5.91 13.49
C GLY A 81 -15.41 5.82 15.00
N LYS A 82 -16.64 5.43 15.35
CA LYS A 82 -17.08 5.29 16.75
C LYS A 82 -16.18 4.36 17.58
N ALA A 83 -15.63 3.29 16.97
CA ALA A 83 -14.73 2.35 17.64
C ALA A 83 -13.42 3.04 18.10
N MET A 84 -12.88 3.97 17.32
CA MET A 84 -11.69 4.76 17.70
C MET A 84 -12.00 5.68 18.89
N VAL A 85 -13.13 6.37 18.85
CA VAL A 85 -13.58 7.25 19.94
C VAL A 85 -13.80 6.46 21.22
N ALA A 86 -14.39 5.27 21.11
CA ALA A 86 -14.65 4.35 22.24
C ALA A 86 -13.40 3.58 22.69
N LYS A 87 -12.24 3.75 22.06
CA LYS A 87 -11.01 2.95 22.29
C LYS A 87 -11.24 1.44 22.17
N ALA A 88 -12.10 1.03 21.25
CA ALA A 88 -12.50 -0.36 21.01
C ALA A 88 -11.86 -0.96 19.75
N LEU A 89 -10.74 -0.37 19.28
CA LEU A 89 -9.97 -0.89 18.15
C LEU A 89 -9.00 -1.98 18.60
N THR A 90 -8.62 -2.88 17.67
CA THR A 90 -7.46 -3.75 17.90
C THR A 90 -6.18 -2.92 18.10
N ALA A 91 -5.14 -3.54 18.70
CA ALA A 91 -3.88 -2.86 18.94
C ALA A 91 -3.24 -2.36 17.61
N GLU A 92 -3.33 -3.17 16.55
CA GLU A 92 -2.83 -2.87 15.22
C GLU A 92 -3.58 -1.68 14.61
N SER A 93 -4.91 -1.72 14.58
CA SER A 93 -5.74 -0.64 14.04
C SER A 93 -5.60 0.67 14.82
N SER A 94 -5.48 0.61 16.16
CA SER A 94 -5.22 1.79 16.99
C SER A 94 -3.88 2.44 16.66
N ASN A 95 -2.83 1.63 16.47
CA ASN A 95 -1.50 2.11 16.15
C ASN A 95 -1.46 2.74 14.73
N GLU A 96 -2.09 2.10 13.75
CA GLU A 96 -2.17 2.58 12.37
C GLU A 96 -2.91 3.91 12.27
N GLN A 97 -4.09 4.03 12.87
CA GLN A 97 -4.88 5.27 12.85
C GLN A 97 -4.23 6.39 13.69
N GLY A 98 -3.58 6.06 14.79
CA GLY A 98 -2.82 7.02 15.59
C GLY A 98 -1.62 7.61 14.83
N ARG A 99 -0.86 6.78 14.12
CA ARG A 99 0.26 7.25 13.28
C ARG A 99 -0.18 8.11 12.09
N ALA A 100 -1.35 7.86 11.55
CA ALA A 100 -1.96 8.69 10.50
C ALA A 100 -2.47 10.05 11.00
N GLY A 101 -2.34 10.35 12.30
CA GLY A 101 -2.78 11.59 12.90
C GLY A 101 -4.30 11.75 13.01
N LEU A 102 -5.06 10.66 12.84
CA LEU A 102 -6.53 10.70 12.95
C LEU A 102 -7.02 11.01 14.38
N THR A 103 -6.17 10.78 15.38
CA THR A 103 -6.43 11.17 16.77
C THR A 103 -6.28 12.67 17.03
N ALA A 104 -5.69 13.41 16.07
CA ALA A 104 -5.45 14.85 16.13
C ALA A 104 -6.31 15.65 15.12
N CYS A 105 -7.39 15.04 14.61
CA CYS A 105 -8.35 15.74 13.75
C CYS A 105 -9.00 16.91 14.46
N THR A 106 -9.23 18.02 13.74
CA THR A 106 -10.09 19.08 14.22
C THR A 106 -11.55 18.61 14.31
N PRO A 107 -12.43 19.31 15.06
CA PRO A 107 -13.85 18.95 15.09
C PRO A 107 -14.49 18.92 13.69
N GLU A 108 -14.09 19.82 12.80
CA GLU A 108 -14.58 19.93 11.42
C GLU A 108 -14.09 18.75 10.58
N GLU A 109 -12.81 18.39 10.65
CA GLU A 109 -12.25 17.24 9.97
C GLU A 109 -12.91 15.95 10.46
N PHE A 110 -13.13 15.82 11.77
CA PHE A 110 -13.81 14.66 12.35
C PHE A 110 -15.26 14.55 11.88
N ALA A 111 -16.00 15.67 11.85
CA ALA A 111 -17.35 15.72 11.33
C ALA A 111 -17.38 15.33 9.85
N ARG A 112 -16.43 15.85 9.04
CA ARG A 112 -16.32 15.54 7.63
C ARG A 112 -16.07 14.04 7.38
N ILE A 113 -15.15 13.41 8.13
CA ILE A 113 -14.91 11.97 8.03
C ILE A 113 -16.17 11.20 8.44
N GLY A 114 -16.91 11.65 9.43
CA GLY A 114 -18.18 11.05 9.85
C GLY A 114 -19.23 11.07 8.74
N GLU A 115 -19.39 12.19 8.04
CA GLU A 115 -20.27 12.32 6.87
C GLU A 115 -19.87 11.39 5.75
N LEU A 116 -18.56 11.35 5.44
CA LEU A 116 -18.00 10.49 4.41
C LEU A 116 -18.22 9.00 4.74
N ASN A 117 -17.99 8.57 5.98
CA ASN A 117 -18.28 7.21 6.44
C ASN A 117 -19.77 6.87 6.24
N ALA A 118 -20.68 7.75 6.66
CA ALA A 118 -22.13 7.52 6.52
C ALA A 118 -22.54 7.39 5.05
N ALA A 119 -22.09 8.30 4.20
CA ALA A 119 -22.40 8.29 2.76
C ALA A 119 -21.80 7.07 2.05
N TYR A 120 -20.57 6.71 2.41
CA TYR A 120 -19.87 5.56 1.83
C TYR A 120 -20.54 4.24 2.22
N ASN A 121 -20.86 4.06 3.50
CA ASN A 121 -21.58 2.88 3.97
C ASN A 121 -22.97 2.76 3.32
N ALA A 122 -23.68 3.86 3.16
CA ALA A 122 -24.99 3.86 2.48
C ALA A 122 -24.88 3.44 1.01
N LYS A 123 -23.81 3.85 0.33
CA LYS A 123 -23.58 3.52 -1.09
C LYS A 123 -23.08 2.10 -1.30
N PHE A 124 -22.08 1.65 -0.51
CA PHE A 124 -21.35 0.41 -0.78
C PHE A 124 -21.72 -0.74 0.15
N GLY A 125 -22.33 -0.48 1.30
CA GLY A 125 -22.74 -1.48 2.29
C GLY A 125 -21.58 -2.07 3.12
N PHE A 126 -20.41 -1.40 3.10
CA PHE A 126 -19.23 -1.78 3.87
C PHE A 126 -18.37 -0.54 4.20
N PRO A 127 -17.48 -0.60 5.23
CA PRO A 127 -16.65 0.52 5.62
C PRO A 127 -15.59 0.86 4.56
N PHE A 128 -15.17 2.12 4.54
CA PHE A 128 -14.04 2.57 3.73
C PHE A 128 -12.73 2.01 4.28
N ILE A 129 -12.01 1.26 3.45
CA ILE A 129 -10.73 0.66 3.80
C ILE A 129 -9.60 1.39 3.08
N LEU A 130 -8.63 1.83 3.85
CA LEU A 130 -7.42 2.48 3.33
C LEU A 130 -6.20 2.05 4.14
N ALA A 131 -5.15 1.62 3.49
CA ALA A 131 -3.86 1.36 4.10
C ALA A 131 -3.18 2.70 4.44
N VAL A 132 -3.51 3.27 5.58
CA VAL A 132 -3.05 4.60 6.02
C VAL A 132 -1.56 4.63 6.38
N ARG A 133 -1.01 3.48 6.73
CA ARG A 133 0.41 3.32 7.00
C ARG A 133 1.10 2.81 5.74
N GLY A 134 1.69 3.66 4.95
CA GLY A 134 2.42 3.25 3.75
C GLY A 134 3.59 2.29 4.07
N PRO A 135 4.18 1.65 3.06
CA PRO A 135 5.23 0.64 3.24
C PRO A 135 6.49 1.18 3.94
N ARG A 136 6.76 2.47 3.81
CA ARG A 136 7.89 3.14 4.48
C ARG A 136 7.56 3.58 5.91
N GLY A 137 6.35 3.32 6.40
CA GLY A 137 5.92 3.74 7.74
C GLY A 137 5.68 5.24 7.90
N THR A 138 5.86 6.03 6.85
CA THR A 138 5.57 7.48 6.85
C THR A 138 4.08 7.78 6.75
N GLY A 139 3.33 6.86 6.12
CA GLY A 139 1.88 6.90 6.07
C GLY A 139 1.28 8.06 5.26
N LEU A 140 -0.04 8.09 5.26
CA LEU A 140 -0.83 9.21 4.75
C LEU A 140 -1.18 10.13 5.93
N ASP A 141 -1.15 11.44 5.70
CA ASP A 141 -1.71 12.40 6.64
C ASP A 141 -3.25 12.46 6.53
N ARG A 142 -3.90 13.14 7.49
CA ARG A 142 -5.36 13.23 7.55
C ARG A 142 -5.99 13.89 6.32
N HIS A 143 -5.31 14.86 5.70
CA HIS A 143 -5.81 15.54 4.50
C HIS A 143 -5.75 14.61 3.28
N GLN A 144 -4.67 13.84 3.15
CA GLN A 144 -4.53 12.82 2.11
C GLN A 144 -5.57 11.71 2.27
N ILE A 145 -5.89 11.34 3.52
CA ILE A 145 -6.94 10.35 3.82
C ILE A 145 -8.31 10.88 3.41
N ILE A 146 -8.67 12.12 3.77
CA ILE A 146 -9.95 12.75 3.39
C ILE A 146 -10.05 12.82 1.86
N ALA A 147 -9.01 13.30 1.19
CA ALA A 147 -8.98 13.39 -0.28
C ALA A 147 -9.13 12.02 -0.96
N ALA A 148 -8.49 10.97 -0.42
CA ALA A 148 -8.66 9.61 -0.92
C ALA A 148 -10.09 9.10 -0.72
N PHE A 149 -10.70 9.42 0.40
CA PHE A 149 -12.07 9.07 0.73
C PHE A 149 -13.05 9.71 -0.27
N GLU A 150 -12.97 11.03 -0.45
CA GLU A 150 -13.81 11.80 -1.35
C GLU A 150 -13.73 11.27 -2.80
N ARG A 151 -12.52 11.04 -3.27
CA ARG A 151 -12.30 10.48 -4.60
C ARG A 151 -12.94 9.10 -4.77
N ARG A 152 -12.74 8.19 -3.81
CA ARG A 152 -13.22 6.81 -3.88
C ARG A 152 -14.73 6.68 -3.65
N ALA A 153 -15.35 7.61 -2.96
CA ALA A 153 -16.81 7.69 -2.85
C ALA A 153 -17.53 7.78 -4.22
N GLY A 154 -16.84 8.27 -5.26
CA GLY A 154 -17.33 8.32 -6.63
C GLY A 154 -17.27 6.99 -7.40
N ASN A 155 -16.53 5.99 -6.93
CA ASN A 155 -16.25 4.75 -7.66
C ASN A 155 -17.52 3.91 -7.94
N HIS A 156 -17.41 3.05 -8.98
CA HIS A 156 -18.40 2.00 -9.21
C HIS A 156 -18.29 0.94 -8.07
N PRO A 157 -19.43 0.36 -7.60
CA PRO A 157 -19.43 -0.59 -6.48
C PRO A 157 -18.49 -1.79 -6.64
N ASP A 158 -18.41 -2.40 -7.82
CA ASP A 158 -17.53 -3.55 -8.03
C ASP A 158 -16.04 -3.16 -8.03
N PHE A 159 -15.72 -1.97 -8.57
CA PHE A 159 -14.36 -1.44 -8.49
C PHE A 159 -13.97 -1.15 -7.04
N GLU A 160 -14.87 -0.53 -6.28
CA GLU A 160 -14.61 -0.18 -4.89
C GLU A 160 -14.51 -1.40 -3.98
N PHE A 161 -15.29 -2.46 -4.25
CA PHE A 161 -15.15 -3.75 -3.58
C PHE A 161 -13.75 -4.36 -3.79
N ALA A 162 -13.28 -4.38 -5.04
CA ALA A 162 -11.92 -4.85 -5.36
C ALA A 162 -10.83 -3.97 -4.73
N GLU A 163 -11.06 -2.66 -4.68
CA GLU A 163 -10.15 -1.70 -4.08
C GLU A 163 -10.07 -1.86 -2.55
N ALA A 164 -11.21 -2.13 -1.90
CA ALA A 164 -11.24 -2.44 -0.46
C ALA A 164 -10.41 -3.69 -0.13
N LEU A 165 -10.58 -4.79 -0.89
CA LEU A 165 -9.79 -6.01 -0.71
C LEU A 165 -8.29 -5.77 -0.96
N ARG A 166 -7.94 -4.96 -1.96
CA ARG A 166 -6.55 -4.61 -2.25
C ARG A 166 -5.90 -3.84 -1.09
N ASN A 167 -6.64 -2.91 -0.48
CA ASN A 167 -6.18 -2.20 0.70
C ASN A 167 -6.03 -3.12 1.92
N ILE A 168 -6.92 -4.10 2.10
CA ILE A 168 -6.81 -5.11 3.15
C ILE A 168 -5.55 -5.96 2.97
N ASP A 169 -5.30 -6.45 1.75
CA ASP A 169 -4.08 -7.21 1.43
C ASP A 169 -2.83 -6.36 1.74
N ARG A 170 -2.88 -5.06 1.43
CA ARG A 170 -1.80 -4.13 1.74
C ARG A 170 -1.58 -3.94 3.25
N ILE A 171 -2.65 -3.80 4.02
CA ILE A 171 -2.58 -3.70 5.49
C ILE A 171 -1.96 -4.99 6.06
N ALA A 172 -2.43 -6.15 5.59
CA ALA A 172 -1.91 -7.45 6.02
C ALA A 172 -0.42 -7.61 5.71
N GLU A 173 0.02 -7.16 4.53
CA GLU A 173 1.43 -7.18 4.14
C GLU A 173 2.30 -6.35 5.09
N ILE A 174 1.89 -5.13 5.40
CA ILE A 174 2.60 -4.24 6.32
C ILE A 174 2.70 -4.87 7.73
N ARG A 175 1.62 -5.48 8.20
CA ARG A 175 1.58 -6.17 9.50
C ARG A 175 2.48 -7.41 9.53
N LEU A 176 2.56 -8.14 8.42
CA LEU A 176 3.50 -9.27 8.28
C LEU A 176 4.95 -8.78 8.29
N ASP A 177 5.27 -7.71 7.56
CA ASP A 177 6.61 -7.14 7.59
C ASP A 177 7.03 -6.74 9.02
N ASP A 178 6.13 -6.16 9.80
CA ASP A 178 6.38 -5.88 11.22
C ASP A 178 6.63 -7.14 12.05
N LYS A 179 5.80 -8.19 11.87
CA LYS A 179 5.95 -9.46 12.60
C LYS A 179 7.28 -10.17 12.30
N PHE A 180 7.72 -10.09 11.05
CA PHE A 180 8.96 -10.72 10.59
C PHE A 180 10.19 -9.80 10.68
N GLY A 181 10.03 -8.54 11.09
CA GLY A 181 11.10 -7.55 11.08
C GLY A 181 11.65 -7.32 9.66
N ALA A 182 10.82 -7.51 8.63
CA ALA A 182 11.22 -7.34 7.25
C ALA A 182 11.16 -5.87 6.83
N SER A 183 12.04 -5.50 5.92
CA SER A 183 11.92 -4.22 5.21
C SER A 183 10.88 -4.34 4.11
N PRO A 184 10.24 -3.22 3.70
CA PRO A 184 9.32 -3.21 2.59
C PRO A 184 9.92 -3.84 1.34
N ALA A 185 9.17 -4.74 0.69
CA ALA A 185 9.60 -5.35 -0.56
C ALA A 185 9.68 -4.32 -1.69
N GLN A 186 10.53 -4.56 -2.69
CA GLN A 186 10.70 -3.65 -3.83
C GLN A 186 9.39 -3.30 -4.54
N GLY A 187 8.43 -4.25 -4.63
CA GLY A 187 7.11 -3.99 -5.20
C GLY A 187 6.33 -2.90 -4.47
N ASN A 188 6.47 -2.81 -3.15
CA ASN A 188 5.87 -1.75 -2.35
C ASN A 188 6.52 -0.40 -2.63
N LEU A 189 7.83 -0.39 -2.86
CA LEU A 189 8.57 0.81 -3.24
C LEU A 189 8.12 1.33 -4.61
N VAL A 190 7.95 0.42 -5.58
CA VAL A 190 7.42 0.75 -6.91
C VAL A 190 6.01 1.35 -6.81
N TRP A 191 5.15 0.76 -5.96
CA TRP A 191 3.82 1.34 -5.70
C TRP A 191 3.90 2.78 -5.18
N ASP A 192 4.73 3.03 -4.17
CA ASP A 192 4.90 4.38 -3.60
C ASP A 192 5.48 5.37 -4.61
N TRP A 193 6.37 4.90 -5.45
CA TRP A 193 6.92 5.72 -6.53
C TRP A 193 5.85 6.05 -7.57
N ALA A 194 5.02 5.08 -7.98
CA ALA A 194 3.90 5.34 -8.89
C ALA A 194 2.89 6.35 -8.28
N GLU A 195 2.55 6.21 -6.98
CA GLU A 195 1.72 7.20 -6.27
C GLU A 195 2.37 8.58 -6.21
N SER A 196 3.69 8.65 -6.09
CA SER A 196 4.44 9.91 -6.06
C SER A 196 4.49 10.57 -7.45
N LEU A 197 4.72 9.79 -8.51
CA LEU A 197 4.71 10.29 -9.89
C LEU A 197 3.33 10.76 -10.32
N ALA A 198 2.26 10.11 -9.84
CA ALA A 198 0.88 10.52 -10.14
C ALA A 198 0.50 11.93 -9.64
N ARG A 199 1.36 12.58 -8.86
CA ARG A 199 1.18 13.98 -8.43
C ARG A 199 1.59 14.98 -9.52
N PHE A 200 2.41 14.56 -10.47
CA PHE A 200 2.84 15.37 -11.60
C PHE A 200 1.85 15.18 -12.73
N SER A 201 0.92 16.11 -12.87
CA SER A 201 -0.04 16.12 -13.98
C SER A 201 -0.15 17.53 -14.55
N GLU A 202 -0.51 17.63 -15.82
CA GLU A 202 -0.75 18.93 -16.45
C GLU A 202 -1.92 19.66 -15.78
N PRO A 203 -1.87 20.99 -15.61
CA PRO A 203 -2.81 21.73 -14.75
C PRO A 203 -4.28 21.43 -15.01
N GLY A 204 -4.74 21.51 -16.25
CA GLY A 204 -6.14 21.26 -16.59
C GLY A 204 -6.65 19.82 -16.31
N TYR A 205 -5.73 18.87 -16.12
CA TYR A 205 -6.05 17.49 -15.74
C TYR A 205 -5.88 17.26 -14.23
N ALA A 206 -4.84 17.83 -13.63
CA ALA A 206 -4.59 17.74 -12.19
C ALA A 206 -5.79 18.23 -11.38
N GLU A 207 -6.44 19.32 -11.79
CA GLU A 207 -7.61 19.90 -11.15
C GLU A 207 -8.82 18.96 -11.11
N ARG A 208 -8.89 18.00 -12.03
CA ARG A 208 -9.93 16.97 -12.10
C ARG A 208 -9.52 15.64 -11.48
N GLY A 209 -8.32 15.57 -10.92
CA GLY A 209 -7.76 14.32 -10.38
C GLY A 209 -7.36 13.31 -11.49
N GLU A 210 -7.17 13.77 -12.70
CA GLU A 210 -6.73 12.97 -13.86
C GLU A 210 -5.22 13.06 -14.02
N LEU A 211 -4.57 11.96 -14.41
CA LEU A 211 -3.14 11.94 -14.70
C LEU A 211 -2.90 12.10 -16.22
N THR A 212 -2.20 13.15 -16.55
CA THR A 212 -1.74 13.44 -17.92
C THR A 212 -0.36 14.05 -17.88
N VAL A 213 0.60 13.39 -18.53
CA VAL A 213 2.00 13.81 -18.63
C VAL A 213 2.40 13.70 -20.09
N THR A 214 2.13 14.74 -20.88
CA THR A 214 2.51 14.72 -22.30
C THR A 214 3.98 15.07 -22.49
N TYR A 215 4.56 14.54 -23.54
CA TYR A 215 5.98 14.69 -23.87
C TYR A 215 6.44 16.15 -23.87
N LEU A 216 7.54 16.44 -23.19
CA LEU A 216 8.17 17.74 -22.99
C LEU A 216 7.29 18.82 -22.33
N SER A 217 6.14 18.46 -21.72
CA SER A 217 5.40 19.36 -20.83
C SER A 217 6.20 19.65 -19.54
N ASP A 218 5.76 20.63 -18.75
CA ASP A 218 6.37 20.90 -17.43
C ASP A 218 6.18 19.72 -16.48
N ALA A 219 5.04 19.02 -16.55
CA ALA A 219 4.81 17.78 -15.82
C ALA A 219 5.82 16.70 -16.21
N HIS A 220 6.09 16.52 -17.50
CA HIS A 220 7.09 15.57 -18.00
C HIS A 220 8.50 15.88 -17.50
N ARG A 221 8.90 17.17 -17.50
CA ARG A 221 10.21 17.58 -16.96
C ARG A 221 10.31 17.34 -15.45
N ALA A 222 9.22 17.57 -14.72
CA ALA A 222 9.17 17.31 -13.28
C ALA A 222 9.27 15.81 -12.96
N VAL A 223 8.60 14.95 -13.73
CA VAL A 223 8.74 13.49 -13.63
C VAL A 223 10.17 13.06 -13.94
N ALA A 224 10.79 13.58 -15.00
CA ALA A 224 12.18 13.28 -15.36
C ALA A 224 13.16 13.64 -14.24
N ALA A 225 13.00 14.81 -13.63
CA ALA A 225 13.81 15.24 -12.50
C ALA A 225 13.65 14.32 -11.27
N GLN A 226 12.41 13.91 -10.96
CA GLN A 226 12.12 12.99 -9.85
C GLN A 226 12.73 11.61 -10.11
N LEU A 227 12.58 11.05 -11.31
CA LEU A 227 13.18 9.76 -11.69
C LEU A 227 14.71 9.81 -11.59
N ALA A 228 15.33 10.88 -12.12
CA ALA A 228 16.79 11.06 -12.03
C ALA A 228 17.26 11.17 -10.57
N GLY A 229 16.48 11.79 -9.68
CA GLY A 229 16.75 11.83 -8.24
C GLY A 229 16.75 10.43 -7.64
N TRP A 230 15.69 9.66 -7.83
CA TRP A 230 15.60 8.29 -7.32
C TRP A 230 16.69 7.35 -7.87
N MET A 231 17.02 7.48 -9.16
CA MET A 231 18.09 6.70 -9.76
C MET A 231 19.44 6.96 -9.07
N ARG A 232 19.74 8.21 -8.66
CA ARG A 232 20.98 8.56 -7.95
C ARG A 232 20.96 8.14 -6.49
N GLU A 233 19.87 8.46 -5.78
CA GLU A 233 19.82 8.44 -4.32
C GLU A 233 19.34 7.11 -3.79
N ASP A 234 18.31 6.52 -4.44
CA ASP A 234 17.64 5.30 -3.96
C ASP A 234 18.10 4.04 -4.71
N CYS A 235 18.42 4.16 -6.01
CA CYS A 235 18.79 3.01 -6.84
C CYS A 235 20.30 2.81 -6.96
N GLY A 236 21.12 3.82 -6.66
CA GLY A 236 22.58 3.71 -6.67
C GLY A 236 23.20 3.50 -8.06
N PHE A 237 22.60 4.10 -9.11
CA PHE A 237 23.23 4.11 -10.43
C PHE A 237 24.57 4.86 -10.42
N ASP A 238 25.57 4.35 -11.10
CA ASP A 238 26.90 4.97 -11.20
C ASP A 238 26.85 6.31 -11.94
N GLU A 239 26.03 6.39 -12.99
CA GLU A 239 25.84 7.61 -13.77
C GLU A 239 24.33 7.80 -14.02
N VAL A 240 23.86 9.06 -13.90
CA VAL A 240 22.48 9.42 -14.23
C VAL A 240 22.45 10.75 -14.97
N THR A 241 21.85 10.74 -16.15
CA THR A 241 21.73 11.91 -17.00
C THR A 241 20.30 12.07 -17.52
N ILE A 242 19.92 13.30 -17.86
CA ILE A 242 18.73 13.59 -18.66
C ILE A 242 19.28 14.17 -19.98
N ASP A 243 18.97 13.53 -21.09
CA ASP A 243 19.45 13.97 -22.40
C ASP A 243 18.62 15.11 -22.99
N ALA A 244 19.03 15.61 -24.15
CA ALA A 244 18.40 16.76 -24.80
C ALA A 244 16.96 16.53 -25.28
N VAL A 245 16.54 15.25 -25.40
CA VAL A 245 15.17 14.87 -25.77
C VAL A 245 14.38 14.35 -24.59
N GLY A 246 14.91 14.50 -23.37
CA GLY A 246 14.20 14.20 -22.14
C GLY A 246 14.33 12.77 -21.64
N ASN A 247 15.11 11.87 -22.27
CA ASN A 247 15.33 10.54 -21.69
C ASN A 247 16.11 10.63 -20.39
N VAL A 248 15.64 9.93 -19.37
CA VAL A 248 16.38 9.72 -18.13
C VAL A 248 17.20 8.44 -18.29
N VAL A 249 18.51 8.55 -18.27
CA VAL A 249 19.43 7.45 -18.52
C VAL A 249 20.24 7.18 -17.25
N GLY A 250 20.10 5.96 -16.72
CA GLY A 250 20.94 5.45 -15.62
C GLY A 250 21.88 4.35 -16.11
N ILE A 251 23.11 4.35 -15.65
CA ILE A 251 24.12 3.37 -16.00
C ILE A 251 24.65 2.71 -14.74
N TYR A 252 24.59 1.36 -14.71
CA TYR A 252 25.41 0.54 -13.82
C TYR A 252 26.63 0.04 -14.57
N HIS A 253 27.79 0.23 -14.01
CA HIS A 253 29.00 -0.31 -14.59
C HIS A 253 29.24 -1.74 -14.10
N GLY A 254 29.37 -2.67 -15.03
CA GLY A 254 29.85 -4.01 -14.72
C GLY A 254 31.34 -4.01 -14.31
N SER A 255 31.76 -5.08 -13.65
CA SER A 255 33.18 -5.31 -13.30
C SER A 255 34.08 -5.37 -14.55
N ASP A 256 33.56 -5.87 -15.65
CA ASP A 256 34.21 -5.83 -16.98
C ASP A 256 33.59 -4.71 -17.83
N ARG A 257 34.33 -3.64 -18.03
CA ARG A 257 33.93 -2.48 -18.83
C ARG A 257 33.88 -2.78 -20.34
N ALA A 258 34.50 -3.85 -20.81
CA ALA A 258 34.50 -4.29 -22.20
C ALA A 258 33.34 -5.25 -22.54
N ALA A 259 32.64 -5.76 -21.54
CA ALA A 259 31.50 -6.63 -21.72
C ALA A 259 30.35 -5.94 -22.48
N PRO A 260 29.55 -6.67 -23.25
CA PRO A 260 28.35 -6.13 -23.89
C PRO A 260 27.39 -5.52 -22.87
N ARG A 261 26.80 -4.38 -23.23
CA ARG A 261 25.81 -3.70 -22.37
C ARG A 261 24.43 -4.27 -22.60
N LEU A 262 23.68 -4.49 -21.50
CA LEU A 262 22.25 -4.74 -21.55
C LEU A 262 21.52 -3.37 -21.46
N LEU A 263 20.66 -3.10 -22.43
CA LEU A 263 19.76 -1.96 -22.41
C LEU A 263 18.35 -2.42 -22.07
N THR A 264 17.73 -1.77 -21.09
CA THR A 264 16.30 -1.90 -20.80
C THR A 264 15.70 -0.50 -20.61
N GLY A 265 14.39 -0.38 -20.77
CA GLY A 265 13.74 0.92 -20.61
C GLY A 265 12.22 0.81 -20.67
N SER A 266 11.58 1.89 -20.29
CA SER A 266 10.15 2.14 -20.43
C SER A 266 9.95 3.62 -20.74
N HIS A 267 8.72 4.04 -21.03
CA HIS A 267 8.36 5.45 -21.13
C HIS A 267 7.85 5.96 -19.77
N TYR A 268 7.78 7.27 -19.60
CA TYR A 268 7.26 7.94 -18.41
C TYR A 268 6.34 9.13 -18.72
N ASP A 269 6.07 9.37 -20.01
CA ASP A 269 4.92 10.13 -20.45
C ASP A 269 3.66 9.25 -20.36
N THR A 270 2.49 9.87 -20.34
CA THR A 270 1.21 9.16 -20.33
C THR A 270 0.34 9.63 -21.49
N VAL A 271 -0.59 8.78 -21.92
CA VAL A 271 -1.73 9.26 -22.69
C VAL A 271 -2.60 10.17 -21.81
N ARG A 272 -3.48 10.96 -22.43
CA ARG A 272 -4.40 11.82 -21.67
C ARG A 272 -5.28 10.96 -20.75
N ASN A 273 -5.28 11.30 -19.46
CA ASN A 273 -5.96 10.53 -18.42
C ASN A 273 -5.56 9.05 -18.39
N GLY A 274 -4.26 8.76 -18.62
CA GLY A 274 -3.74 7.40 -18.76
C GLY A 274 -3.69 6.63 -17.43
N GLY A 275 -3.65 7.33 -16.31
CA GLY A 275 -3.55 6.72 -14.97
C GLY A 275 -2.11 6.40 -14.55
N LYS A 276 -1.94 5.96 -13.30
CA LYS A 276 -0.64 5.85 -12.62
C LYS A 276 0.28 4.74 -13.12
N TYR A 277 -0.23 3.86 -13.96
CA TYR A 277 0.49 2.68 -14.44
C TYR A 277 0.64 2.68 -15.96
N ASP A 278 0.39 3.82 -16.57
CA ASP A 278 0.73 4.10 -17.96
C ASP A 278 2.17 4.64 -17.96
N GLY A 279 3.10 3.86 -18.50
CA GLY A 279 4.52 4.16 -18.50
C GLY A 279 5.44 3.18 -17.79
#